data_8b34b5809dff20ea643d2a2bb36a1c9f
#
_entry.id   8b34b5809dff20ea643d2a2bb36a1c9f
#
_cell.length_a   1.000
_cell.length_b   1.000
_cell.length_c   1.000
_cell.angle_alpha   90.00
_cell.angle_beta   90.00
_cell.angle_gamma   90.00
#
_symmetry.space_group_name_H-M   'P 1'
#
loop_
_entity.id
_entity.type
_entity.pdbx_description
1 polymer ?
#
loop_
_entity_poly.entity_id
_entity_poly.type
_entity_poly.pdbx_seq_one_letter_code
_entity_poly.pdbx_strand_id
1 'polypeptide(L)'
;WTPLQDLIRTDVRAAMAGVNSSAFVRLPFFLASLGSFDQLTLRLTYEDGCLVYLNGTEVARRNAPATPAWNSVATADRNYLDAFTTETIDLTSFRSAIVSGQNVLALHGLSTGTSDATFFVRAELAARESLFATSDVRLAISEVSPVTNAPFWVELWNHDPAPLQLAGFSLMSSEGSNFTFTSQSLASGWVKYCGSVIVL
;
A
#
# COMPACT_ATOMS: atom_id res chain seq x y z
N TRP A 1 -11.02 -25.71 4.77
CA TRP A 1 -11.67 -24.51 4.15
C TRP A 1 -12.02 -23.41 5.13
N THR A 2 -11.91 -23.60 6.43
CA THR A 2 -12.33 -22.66 7.46
C THR A 2 -11.64 -21.29 7.47
N PRO A 3 -10.34 -21.12 7.15
CA PRO A 3 -9.71 -19.81 7.27
C PRO A 3 -10.07 -18.80 6.15
N LEU A 4 -10.51 -19.28 4.96
CA LEU A 4 -10.85 -18.37 3.85
C LEU A 4 -12.36 -18.02 3.81
N GLN A 5 -13.23 -18.77 4.44
CA GLN A 5 -14.68 -18.53 4.37
C GLN A 5 -15.06 -17.13 4.83
N ASP A 6 -14.42 -16.62 5.87
CA ASP A 6 -14.67 -15.27 6.37
C ASP A 6 -14.19 -14.16 5.41
N LEU A 7 -13.32 -14.51 4.46
CA LEU A 7 -12.79 -13.59 3.44
C LEU A 7 -13.62 -13.59 2.16
N ILE A 8 -14.45 -14.63 1.94
CA ILE A 8 -15.29 -14.72 0.74
C ILE A 8 -16.40 -13.69 0.82
N ARG A 9 -16.46 -12.81 -0.18
CA ARG A 9 -17.51 -11.79 -0.34
C ARG A 9 -18.52 -12.17 -1.41
N THR A 10 -18.09 -12.95 -2.41
CA THR A 10 -18.91 -13.41 -3.52
C THR A 10 -18.63 -14.89 -3.75
N ASP A 11 -19.64 -15.73 -3.61
CA ASP A 11 -19.54 -17.15 -3.93
C ASP A 11 -19.84 -17.36 -5.42
N VAL A 12 -18.84 -17.85 -6.15
CA VAL A 12 -18.93 -18.13 -7.60
C VAL A 12 -19.02 -19.63 -7.90
N ARG A 13 -19.14 -20.49 -6.89
CA ARG A 13 -19.12 -21.94 -7.04
C ARG A 13 -20.12 -22.44 -8.10
N ALA A 14 -21.36 -21.97 -8.04
CA ALA A 14 -22.40 -22.41 -8.97
C ALA A 14 -22.11 -22.01 -10.43
N ALA A 15 -21.34 -20.94 -10.65
CA ALA A 15 -20.97 -20.47 -11.97
C ALA A 15 -19.68 -21.09 -12.49
N MET A 16 -18.82 -21.64 -11.62
CA MET A 16 -17.51 -22.14 -11.99
C MET A 16 -17.41 -23.67 -11.94
N ALA A 17 -17.82 -24.31 -10.85
CA ALA A 17 -17.61 -25.74 -10.66
C ALA A 17 -18.30 -26.57 -11.76
N GLY A 18 -17.50 -27.30 -12.54
CA GLY A 18 -17.95 -28.11 -13.68
C GLY A 18 -18.36 -27.29 -14.92
N VAL A 19 -18.27 -25.96 -14.90
CA VAL A 19 -18.78 -25.08 -15.96
C VAL A 19 -17.68 -24.21 -16.56
N ASN A 20 -16.99 -23.43 -15.73
CA ASN A 20 -15.97 -22.48 -16.18
C ASN A 20 -14.65 -22.67 -15.44
N SER A 21 -13.54 -22.47 -16.15
CA SER A 21 -12.19 -22.50 -15.61
C SER A 21 -11.67 -21.13 -15.19
N SER A 22 -12.41 -20.08 -15.44
CA SER A 22 -11.96 -18.71 -15.14
C SER A 22 -13.12 -17.79 -14.77
N ALA A 23 -12.78 -16.71 -14.06
CA ALA A 23 -13.71 -15.66 -13.73
C ALA A 23 -13.08 -14.28 -13.87
N PHE A 24 -13.88 -13.29 -14.29
CA PHE A 24 -13.48 -11.89 -14.34
C PHE A 24 -14.07 -11.14 -13.16
N VAL A 25 -13.21 -10.44 -12.43
CA VAL A 25 -13.59 -9.54 -11.33
C VAL A 25 -13.23 -8.11 -11.74
N ARG A 26 -14.14 -7.17 -11.50
CA ARG A 26 -13.88 -5.74 -11.71
C ARG A 26 -14.19 -4.99 -10.43
N LEU A 27 -13.19 -4.28 -9.94
CA LEU A 27 -13.25 -3.48 -8.73
C LEU A 27 -13.12 -2.00 -9.15
N PRO A 28 -14.25 -1.31 -9.41
CA PRO A 28 -14.19 0.11 -9.70
C PRO A 28 -13.87 0.90 -8.44
N PHE A 29 -13.07 1.96 -8.60
CA PHE A 29 -12.78 2.91 -7.55
C PHE A 29 -12.67 4.33 -8.11
N PHE A 30 -12.87 5.32 -7.25
CA PHE A 30 -12.86 6.72 -7.65
C PHE A 30 -11.78 7.48 -6.89
N LEU A 31 -11.00 8.28 -7.63
CA LEU A 31 -10.03 9.22 -7.07
C LEU A 31 -10.44 10.64 -7.42
N ALA A 32 -10.74 11.44 -6.40
CA ALA A 32 -11.12 12.85 -6.62
C ALA A 32 -9.97 13.66 -7.26
N SER A 33 -8.74 13.34 -6.89
CA SER A 33 -7.52 13.91 -7.48
C SER A 33 -6.40 12.87 -7.44
N LEU A 34 -5.48 12.95 -8.40
CA LEU A 34 -4.21 12.25 -8.30
C LEU A 34 -3.37 13.03 -7.29
N GLY A 35 -3.36 12.59 -6.05
CA GLY A 35 -2.36 13.04 -5.08
C GLY A 35 -0.95 12.65 -5.52
N SER A 36 0.04 13.21 -4.88
CA SER A 36 1.44 12.82 -5.09
C SER A 36 1.76 11.55 -4.32
N PHE A 37 1.18 10.40 -4.72
CA PHE A 37 1.63 9.14 -4.15
C PHE A 37 2.91 8.67 -4.85
N ASP A 38 3.86 8.21 -4.07
CA ASP A 38 5.17 7.75 -4.51
C ASP A 38 5.29 6.22 -4.53
N GLN A 39 4.38 5.52 -3.89
CA GLN A 39 4.34 4.07 -3.86
C GLN A 39 2.93 3.55 -4.22
N LEU A 40 2.88 2.57 -5.10
CA LEU A 40 1.68 1.81 -5.45
C LEU A 40 1.94 0.33 -5.21
N THR A 41 1.09 -0.32 -4.44
CA THR A 41 1.27 -1.71 -4.03
C THR A 41 0.00 -2.50 -4.27
N LEU A 42 0.14 -3.67 -4.89
CA LEU A 42 -0.91 -4.67 -5.01
C LEU A 42 -0.67 -5.79 -4.00
N ARG A 43 -1.66 -6.07 -3.18
CA ARG A 43 -1.71 -7.26 -2.33
C ARG A 43 -2.64 -8.26 -2.97
N LEU A 44 -2.10 -9.39 -3.41
CA LEU A 44 -2.79 -10.40 -4.20
C LEU A 44 -2.79 -11.75 -3.48
N THR A 45 -3.96 -12.34 -3.34
CA THR A 45 -4.14 -13.71 -2.85
C THR A 45 -4.96 -14.44 -3.91
N TYR A 46 -4.48 -15.56 -4.41
CA TYR A 46 -5.11 -16.26 -5.53
C TYR A 46 -4.86 -17.77 -5.44
N GLU A 47 -5.78 -18.53 -6.00
CA GLU A 47 -5.68 -19.97 -6.21
C GLU A 47 -5.50 -20.21 -7.70
N ASP A 48 -4.48 -21.00 -8.04
CA ASP A 48 -3.85 -21.38 -9.29
C ASP A 48 -3.26 -20.23 -10.09
N GLY A 49 -4.04 -19.42 -10.77
CA GLY A 49 -3.53 -18.37 -11.63
C GLY A 49 -4.34 -17.09 -11.63
N CYS A 50 -3.67 -16.01 -12.02
CA CYS A 50 -4.32 -14.70 -12.10
C CYS A 50 -3.58 -13.74 -13.04
N LEU A 51 -4.37 -12.93 -13.78
CA LEU A 51 -3.88 -11.72 -14.44
C LEU A 51 -4.57 -10.52 -13.78
N VAL A 52 -3.81 -9.45 -13.59
CA VAL A 52 -4.32 -8.22 -12.98
C VAL A 52 -4.09 -7.05 -13.92
N TYR A 53 -5.12 -6.24 -14.10
CA TYR A 53 -5.12 -5.07 -14.99
C TYR A 53 -5.55 -3.84 -14.21
N LEU A 54 -4.85 -2.74 -14.45
CA LEU A 54 -5.20 -1.42 -13.94
C LEU A 54 -5.58 -0.53 -15.14
N ASN A 55 -6.85 -0.15 -15.22
CA ASN A 55 -7.38 0.61 -16.36
C ASN A 55 -7.04 0.01 -17.74
N GLY A 56 -7.05 -1.33 -17.84
CA GLY A 56 -6.73 -2.07 -19.06
C GLY A 56 -5.24 -2.36 -19.28
N THR A 57 -4.35 -1.78 -18.49
CA THR A 57 -2.91 -2.11 -18.52
C THR A 57 -2.65 -3.32 -17.64
N GLU A 58 -2.02 -4.37 -18.19
CA GLU A 58 -1.60 -5.53 -17.41
C GLU A 58 -0.47 -5.12 -16.44
N VAL A 59 -0.69 -5.35 -15.15
CA VAL A 59 0.24 -4.95 -14.07
C VAL A 59 0.81 -6.14 -13.30
N ALA A 60 0.17 -7.30 -13.38
CA ALA A 60 0.68 -8.53 -12.78
C ALA A 60 0.14 -9.76 -13.51
N ARG A 61 0.96 -10.82 -13.54
CA ARG A 61 0.63 -12.13 -14.14
C ARG A 61 1.22 -13.24 -13.28
N ARG A 62 0.39 -14.25 -12.97
CA ARG A 62 0.80 -15.44 -12.22
C ARG A 62 0.15 -16.68 -12.83
N ASN A 63 0.93 -17.69 -13.13
CA ASN A 63 0.48 -18.97 -13.67
C ASN A 63 -0.57 -18.83 -14.79
N ALA A 64 -0.39 -17.86 -15.68
CA ALA A 64 -1.33 -17.57 -16.75
C ALA A 64 -0.66 -17.74 -18.12
N PRO A 65 -1.39 -18.19 -19.18
CA PRO A 65 -0.85 -18.37 -20.51
C PRO A 65 -0.37 -17.02 -21.09
N ALA A 66 0.60 -17.07 -22.00
CA ALA A 66 1.13 -15.88 -22.66
C ALA A 66 0.05 -15.07 -23.38
N THR A 67 -0.87 -15.79 -24.04
CA THR A 67 -2.05 -15.19 -24.72
C THR A 67 -3.32 -15.69 -24.04
N PRO A 68 -3.87 -14.94 -23.07
CA PRO A 68 -5.06 -15.37 -22.35
C PRO A 68 -6.31 -15.23 -23.21
N ALA A 69 -7.15 -16.26 -23.21
CA ALA A 69 -8.52 -16.24 -23.73
C ALA A 69 -9.48 -16.09 -22.56
N TRP A 70 -10.74 -15.80 -22.85
CA TRP A 70 -11.79 -15.61 -21.82
C TRP A 70 -11.99 -16.85 -20.94
N ASN A 71 -11.68 -18.05 -21.46
CA ASN A 71 -11.82 -19.36 -20.80
C ASN A 71 -10.48 -20.03 -20.54
N SER A 72 -9.39 -19.28 -20.46
CA SER A 72 -8.05 -19.82 -20.16
C SER A 72 -8.05 -20.54 -18.82
N VAL A 73 -7.16 -21.54 -18.75
CA VAL A 73 -6.82 -22.22 -17.50
C VAL A 73 -5.47 -21.72 -16.97
N ALA A 74 -5.23 -21.93 -15.70
CA ALA A 74 -3.93 -21.70 -15.10
C ALA A 74 -2.89 -22.65 -15.70
N THR A 75 -1.65 -22.17 -15.87
CA THR A 75 -0.55 -22.98 -16.43
C THR A 75 0.09 -23.93 -15.43
N ALA A 76 -0.21 -23.76 -14.15
CA ALA A 76 0.25 -24.62 -13.06
C ALA A 76 -0.76 -24.58 -11.92
N ASP A 77 -0.87 -25.72 -11.22
CA ASP A 77 -1.55 -25.84 -9.96
C ASP A 77 -0.76 -25.11 -8.85
N ARG A 78 -1.44 -24.42 -7.98
CA ARG A 78 -0.85 -23.76 -6.82
C ARG A 78 -1.20 -24.51 -5.57
N ASN A 79 -0.16 -24.82 -4.77
CA ASN A 79 -0.37 -25.51 -3.51
C ASN A 79 -1.39 -24.72 -2.65
N TYR A 80 -2.40 -25.42 -2.17
CA TYR A 80 -3.45 -24.88 -1.31
C TYR A 80 -2.94 -24.04 -0.13
N LEU A 81 -1.82 -24.43 0.50
CA LEU A 81 -1.23 -23.65 1.59
C LEU A 81 -0.65 -22.32 1.11
N ASP A 82 -0.11 -22.29 -0.11
CA ASP A 82 0.44 -21.07 -0.70
C ASP A 82 -0.68 -20.09 -1.12
N ALA A 83 -1.88 -20.61 -1.42
CA ALA A 83 -3.05 -19.79 -1.75
C ALA A 83 -3.51 -18.90 -0.59
N PHE A 84 -3.15 -19.20 0.64
CA PHE A 84 -3.42 -18.34 1.80
C PHE A 84 -2.41 -17.21 1.97
N THR A 85 -1.26 -17.32 1.32
CA THR A 85 -0.21 -16.30 1.43
C THR A 85 -0.51 -15.14 0.51
N THR A 86 -0.67 -13.96 1.10
CA THR A 86 -0.82 -12.72 0.33
C THR A 86 0.52 -12.32 -0.25
N GLU A 87 0.61 -12.26 -1.57
CA GLU A 87 1.75 -11.72 -2.28
C GLU A 87 1.66 -10.19 -2.32
N THR A 88 2.76 -9.52 -2.00
CA THR A 88 2.88 -8.06 -2.10
C THR A 88 3.71 -7.72 -3.32
N ILE A 89 3.10 -7.02 -4.27
CA ILE A 89 3.68 -6.67 -5.57
C ILE A 89 3.83 -5.15 -5.65
N ASP A 90 5.04 -4.67 -5.92
CA ASP A 90 5.28 -3.26 -6.18
C ASP A 90 4.80 -2.91 -7.59
N LEU A 91 3.82 -2.00 -7.66
CA LEU A 91 3.26 -1.46 -8.90
C LEU A 91 3.64 0.00 -9.13
N THR A 92 4.64 0.52 -8.43
CA THR A 92 5.02 1.95 -8.48
C THR A 92 5.36 2.40 -9.92
N SER A 93 5.95 1.51 -10.74
CA SER A 93 6.21 1.78 -12.16
C SER A 93 4.95 1.94 -13.02
N PHE A 94 3.80 1.45 -12.55
CA PHE A 94 2.49 1.53 -13.22
C PHE A 94 1.61 2.67 -12.70
N ARG A 95 2.12 3.55 -11.84
CA ARG A 95 1.33 4.64 -11.27
C ARG A 95 0.68 5.55 -12.32
N SER A 96 1.30 5.68 -13.50
CA SER A 96 0.75 6.45 -14.63
C SER A 96 -0.51 5.83 -15.25
N ALA A 97 -0.83 4.57 -14.94
CA ALA A 97 -2.06 3.93 -15.36
C ALA A 97 -3.28 4.38 -14.52
N ILE A 98 -3.07 5.02 -13.36
CA ILE A 98 -4.12 5.59 -12.53
C ILE A 98 -4.46 6.99 -13.03
N VAL A 99 -5.75 7.31 -13.05
CA VAL A 99 -6.26 8.61 -13.49
C VAL A 99 -7.13 9.25 -12.39
N SER A 100 -7.27 10.57 -12.45
CA SER A 100 -8.32 11.25 -11.67
C SER A 100 -9.68 10.84 -12.19
N GLY A 101 -10.64 10.64 -11.30
CA GLY A 101 -11.97 10.15 -11.62
C GLY A 101 -12.09 8.63 -11.45
N GLN A 102 -12.80 7.99 -12.37
CA GLN A 102 -13.08 6.56 -12.34
C GLN A 102 -11.88 5.73 -12.77
N ASN A 103 -11.58 4.70 -11.98
CA ASN A 103 -10.55 3.70 -12.24
C ASN A 103 -11.14 2.31 -12.05
N VAL A 104 -10.50 1.29 -12.64
CA VAL A 104 -10.88 -0.11 -12.48
C VAL A 104 -9.63 -0.96 -12.25
N LEU A 105 -9.61 -1.68 -11.14
CA LEU A 105 -8.73 -2.82 -10.95
C LEU A 105 -9.49 -4.06 -11.41
N ALA A 106 -9.02 -4.70 -12.48
CA ALA A 106 -9.64 -5.90 -13.03
C ALA A 106 -8.75 -7.12 -12.84
N LEU A 107 -9.38 -8.25 -12.50
CA LEU A 107 -8.69 -9.52 -12.35
C LEU A 107 -9.31 -10.55 -13.28
N HIS A 108 -8.47 -11.41 -13.87
CA HIS A 108 -8.86 -12.62 -14.55
C HIS A 108 -8.29 -13.78 -13.74
N GLY A 109 -9.09 -14.34 -12.84
CA GLY A 109 -8.72 -15.50 -12.04
C GLY A 109 -8.85 -16.77 -12.87
N LEU A 110 -7.92 -17.70 -12.70
CA LEU A 110 -7.80 -18.94 -13.48
C LEU A 110 -7.69 -20.13 -12.55
N SER A 111 -8.52 -21.16 -12.75
CA SER A 111 -8.32 -22.50 -12.21
C SER A 111 -7.56 -23.38 -13.21
N THR A 112 -7.02 -24.50 -12.78
CA THR A 112 -6.38 -25.49 -13.66
C THR A 112 -7.36 -26.18 -14.59
N GLY A 113 -8.65 -26.14 -14.31
CA GLY A 113 -9.71 -26.68 -15.17
C GLY A 113 -11.09 -26.51 -14.56
N THR A 114 -12.13 -26.91 -15.31
CA THR A 114 -13.52 -26.83 -14.84
C THR A 114 -13.85 -27.81 -13.70
N SER A 115 -13.08 -28.92 -13.59
CA SER A 115 -13.22 -29.91 -12.52
C SER A 115 -12.46 -29.54 -11.25
N ASP A 116 -11.69 -28.45 -11.27
CA ASP A 116 -11.02 -27.96 -10.09
C ASP A 116 -12.05 -27.53 -9.05
N ALA A 117 -11.89 -27.99 -7.82
CA ALA A 117 -12.81 -27.70 -6.72
C ALA A 117 -12.40 -26.45 -5.93
N THR A 118 -11.26 -25.88 -6.27
CA THR A 118 -10.67 -24.71 -5.60
C THR A 118 -10.65 -23.54 -6.57
N PHE A 119 -11.07 -22.40 -6.09
CA PHE A 119 -10.93 -21.11 -6.78
C PHE A 119 -11.02 -20.00 -5.75
N PHE A 120 -10.01 -19.18 -5.71
CA PHE A 120 -10.00 -18.00 -4.85
C PHE A 120 -9.20 -16.88 -5.49
N VAL A 121 -9.76 -15.68 -5.49
CA VAL A 121 -9.00 -14.48 -5.88
C VAL A 121 -9.42 -13.31 -5.00
N ARG A 122 -8.43 -12.62 -4.46
CA ARG A 122 -8.58 -11.40 -3.68
C ARG A 122 -7.47 -10.43 -4.04
N ALA A 123 -7.82 -9.18 -4.25
CA ALA A 123 -6.85 -8.12 -4.51
C ALA A 123 -7.18 -6.90 -3.65
N GLU A 124 -6.12 -6.21 -3.24
CA GLU A 124 -6.16 -4.91 -2.57
C GLU A 124 -5.11 -4.04 -3.23
N LEU A 125 -5.53 -2.87 -3.71
CA LEU A 125 -4.62 -1.86 -4.25
C LEU A 125 -4.44 -0.78 -3.20
N ALA A 126 -3.20 -0.53 -2.79
CA ALA A 126 -2.83 0.49 -1.82
C ALA A 126 -1.88 1.50 -2.45
N ALA A 127 -2.15 2.76 -2.26
CA ALA A 127 -1.23 3.83 -2.58
C ALA A 127 -0.73 4.48 -1.28
N ARG A 128 0.56 4.79 -1.23
CA ARG A 128 1.15 5.54 -0.13
C ARG A 128 1.58 6.89 -0.67
N GLU A 129 1.04 7.93 -0.09
CA GLU A 129 1.55 9.27 -0.26
C GLU A 129 2.68 9.48 0.75
N SER A 130 3.87 9.80 0.25
CA SER A 130 4.88 10.39 1.11
C SER A 130 4.43 11.82 1.33
N LEU A 131 4.00 12.14 2.52
CA LEU A 131 3.67 13.53 2.90
C LEU A 131 4.86 14.46 2.73
N PHE A 132 6.06 13.86 2.52
CA PHE A 132 7.30 14.55 2.23
C PHE A 132 8.02 13.80 1.11
N ALA A 133 8.21 14.45 -0.04
CA ALA A 133 9.31 14.04 -0.91
C ALA A 133 10.58 14.03 -0.05
N THR A 134 11.35 12.97 -0.09
CA THR A 134 12.60 12.85 0.69
C THR A 134 13.57 14.00 0.40
N SER A 135 13.40 14.69 -0.74
CA SER A 135 14.11 15.92 -1.11
C SER A 135 13.60 17.18 -0.39
N ASP A 136 12.39 17.14 0.21
CA ASP A 136 11.75 18.31 0.81
C ASP A 136 11.68 18.24 2.35
N VAL A 137 12.14 17.13 2.95
CA VAL A 137 12.25 17.02 4.39
C VAL A 137 13.43 17.86 4.85
N ARG A 138 13.14 19.11 5.20
CA ARG A 138 14.14 20.03 5.74
C ARG A 138 14.41 19.79 7.23
N LEU A 139 13.40 19.28 7.94
CA LEU A 139 13.45 19.04 9.37
C LEU A 139 12.90 17.64 9.68
N ALA A 140 13.67 16.86 10.43
CA ALA A 140 13.26 15.55 10.92
C ALA A 140 13.40 15.47 12.44
N ILE A 141 12.58 14.63 13.08
CA ILE A 141 12.83 14.17 14.44
C ILE A 141 13.82 13.00 14.31
N SER A 142 15.02 13.16 14.85
CA SER A 142 16.06 12.14 14.81
C SER A 142 16.01 11.22 16.02
N GLU A 143 15.61 11.74 17.17
CA GLU A 143 15.50 10.97 18.40
C GLU A 143 14.43 11.55 19.33
N VAL A 144 13.82 10.67 20.13
CA VAL A 144 12.86 11.01 21.18
C VAL A 144 13.28 10.30 22.45
N SER A 145 13.36 11.00 23.57
CA SER A 145 13.77 10.40 24.84
C SER A 145 12.79 9.30 25.30
N PRO A 146 13.30 8.16 25.81
CA PRO A 146 12.44 7.21 26.46
C PRO A 146 11.82 7.81 27.71
N VAL A 147 10.50 7.66 27.89
CA VAL A 147 9.75 8.18 29.05
C VAL A 147 10.01 7.30 30.27
N THR A 148 11.09 7.57 31.02
CA THR A 148 11.29 7.01 32.36
C THR A 148 12.10 7.98 33.20
N ASN A 149 11.43 8.77 34.04
CA ASN A 149 12.01 9.57 35.13
C ASN A 149 12.99 10.70 34.75
N ALA A 150 13.05 11.13 33.50
CA ALA A 150 13.84 12.26 33.03
C ALA A 150 12.95 13.26 32.28
N PRO A 151 13.35 14.53 32.13
CA PRO A 151 12.64 15.47 31.30
C PRO A 151 12.54 14.93 29.87
N PHE A 152 11.35 14.97 29.30
CA PHE A 152 11.11 14.61 27.91
C PHE A 152 11.90 15.54 26.98
N TRP A 153 12.56 14.99 25.98
CA TRP A 153 13.26 15.77 24.97
C TRP A 153 13.08 15.15 23.56
N VAL A 154 13.18 15.98 22.57
CA VAL A 154 13.12 15.61 21.15
C VAL A 154 14.34 16.20 20.46
N GLU A 155 15.01 15.39 19.68
CA GLU A 155 16.12 15.82 18.84
C GLU A 155 15.61 16.12 17.43
N LEU A 156 15.99 17.31 16.92
CA LEU A 156 15.62 17.75 15.58
C LEU A 156 16.87 17.82 14.71
N TRP A 157 16.78 17.28 13.50
CA TRP A 157 17.82 17.31 12.50
C TRP A 157 17.41 18.17 11.31
N ASN A 158 18.25 19.16 10.97
CA ASN A 158 18.08 19.96 9.78
C ASN A 158 18.82 19.32 8.59
N HIS A 159 18.06 18.79 7.63
CA HIS A 159 18.57 18.20 6.39
C HIS A 159 18.84 19.24 5.30
N ASP A 160 18.44 20.49 5.48
CA ASP A 160 18.71 21.56 4.52
C ASP A 160 20.18 21.98 4.60
N PRO A 161 20.86 22.26 3.46
CA PRO A 161 22.19 22.83 3.46
C PRO A 161 22.25 24.24 4.06
N ALA A 162 21.11 24.93 4.17
CA ALA A 162 21.00 26.23 4.80
C ALA A 162 20.40 26.14 6.22
N PRO A 163 20.65 27.13 7.10
CA PRO A 163 20.00 27.23 8.38
C PRO A 163 18.47 27.32 8.24
N LEU A 164 17.74 26.51 8.99
CA LEU A 164 16.28 26.51 9.01
C LEU A 164 15.73 27.35 10.16
N GLN A 165 14.86 28.31 9.85
CA GLN A 165 14.12 29.05 10.85
C GLN A 165 12.96 28.21 11.38
N LEU A 166 12.91 27.99 12.68
CA LEU A 166 11.87 27.18 13.32
C LEU A 166 10.65 27.99 13.77
N ALA A 167 10.68 29.32 13.63
CA ALA A 167 9.54 30.15 14.03
C ALA A 167 8.24 29.69 13.34
N GLY A 168 7.21 29.40 14.14
CA GLY A 168 5.92 28.91 13.68
C GLY A 168 5.83 27.37 13.52
N PHE A 169 6.92 26.64 13.61
CA PHE A 169 6.84 25.16 13.72
C PHE A 169 6.29 24.77 15.09
N SER A 170 5.51 23.72 15.13
CA SER A 170 4.95 23.19 16.38
C SER A 170 5.21 21.69 16.50
N LEU A 171 5.61 21.27 17.70
CA LEU A 171 5.60 19.88 18.10
C LEU A 171 4.27 19.61 18.81
N MET A 172 3.56 18.57 18.35
CA MET A 172 2.26 18.20 18.91
C MET A 172 2.32 16.79 19.47
N SER A 173 1.78 16.59 20.65
CA SER A 173 1.56 15.24 21.20
C SER A 173 0.20 14.69 20.79
N SER A 174 0.03 13.38 20.88
CA SER A 174 -1.26 12.71 20.69
C SER A 174 -2.32 13.13 21.72
N GLU A 175 -1.89 13.69 22.85
CA GLU A 175 -2.78 14.16 23.94
C GLU A 175 -3.17 15.64 23.82
N GLY A 176 -2.78 16.29 22.71
CA GLY A 176 -3.17 17.66 22.40
C GLY A 176 -2.25 18.74 22.97
N SER A 177 -1.20 18.37 23.71
CA SER A 177 -0.17 19.35 24.12
C SER A 177 0.64 19.78 22.91
N ASN A 178 0.94 21.07 22.82
CA ASN A 178 1.76 21.62 21.73
C ASN A 178 2.88 22.53 22.27
N PHE A 179 4.00 22.54 21.55
CA PHE A 179 5.09 23.47 21.74
C PHE A 179 5.38 24.15 20.40
N THR A 180 5.30 25.48 20.36
CA THR A 180 5.57 26.28 19.16
C THR A 180 6.88 27.02 19.31
N PHE A 181 7.76 26.86 18.34
CA PHE A 181 9.02 27.61 18.26
C PHE A 181 8.75 29.05 17.88
N THR A 182 9.32 30.00 18.61
CA THR A 182 9.06 31.44 18.40
C THR A 182 10.14 32.14 17.59
N SER A 183 11.43 31.77 17.75
CA SER A 183 12.53 32.49 17.11
C SER A 183 13.82 31.69 16.91
N GLN A 184 13.75 30.36 17.03
CA GLN A 184 14.94 29.53 16.95
C GLN A 184 15.36 29.29 15.51
N SER A 185 16.68 29.22 15.27
CA SER A 185 17.30 28.79 14.03
C SER A 185 18.11 27.52 14.26
N LEU A 186 17.98 26.56 13.37
CA LEU A 186 18.72 25.29 13.38
C LEU A 186 19.68 25.27 12.20
N ALA A 187 20.98 25.29 12.47
CA ALA A 187 22.02 25.23 11.43
C ALA A 187 21.97 23.88 10.69
N SER A 188 22.48 23.84 9.47
CA SER A 188 22.57 22.61 8.67
C SER A 188 23.40 21.55 9.40
N GLY A 189 22.90 20.30 9.41
CA GLY A 189 23.57 19.17 10.04
C GLY A 189 23.70 19.24 11.56
N TRP A 190 23.13 20.24 12.20
CA TRP A 190 23.16 20.41 13.65
C TRP A 190 21.91 19.81 14.29
N VAL A 191 22.15 19.14 15.40
CA VAL A 191 21.16 18.58 16.26
C VAL A 191 20.87 19.55 17.40
N LYS A 192 19.61 19.85 17.64
CA LYS A 192 19.19 20.66 18.78
C LYS A 192 18.29 19.87 19.69
N TYR A 193 18.71 19.75 20.94
CA TYR A 193 17.88 19.15 21.97
C TYR A 193 16.85 20.16 22.47
N CYS A 194 15.59 19.83 22.39
CA CYS A 194 14.53 20.58 23.07
C CYS A 194 14.38 20.01 24.49
N GLY A 195 15.32 20.38 25.38
CA GLY A 195 15.29 19.97 26.79
C GLY A 195 14.38 20.86 27.61
N SER A 196 13.63 20.28 28.52
CA SER A 196 13.04 20.84 29.74
C SER A 196 11.70 21.57 29.70
N VAL A 197 10.99 21.75 28.61
CA VAL A 197 9.70 22.49 28.64
C VAL A 197 8.58 21.82 27.84
N ILE A 198 8.73 20.59 27.44
CA ILE A 198 7.57 19.83 26.97
C ILE A 198 7.09 19.01 28.17
N VAL A 199 6.24 19.62 28.99
CA VAL A 199 5.40 18.87 29.93
C VAL A 199 4.27 18.32 29.07
N LEU A 200 4.36 17.04 28.74
CA LEU A 200 3.28 16.29 28.12
C LEU A 200 2.28 15.89 29.20
#